data_755bbb2a7f6f1bdb1836875f6ec9b39c
#
_entry.id   755bbb2a7f6f1bdb1836875f6ec9b39c
#
_cell.length_a   1.000
_cell.length_b   1.000
_cell.length_c   1.000
_cell.angle_alpha   90.00
_cell.angle_beta   90.00
_cell.angle_gamma   90.00
#
_symmetry.space_group_name_H-M   'P 1'
#
loop_
_entity.id
_entity.type
_entity.pdbx_description
1 polymer ?
#
loop_
_entity_poly.entity_id
_entity_poly.type
_entity_poly.pdbx_seq_one_letter_code
_entity_poly.pdbx_strand_id
1 'polypeptide(L)'
;MCAIIVDSVSRFWFLRMSDIHPQLLNDCLVLGRFPLCHLLLMRDANYPWFILVPDRDDVSEIYQLSEADQQQLSRESSLLAEFLMKTFHGDKMNIAALGNIVPQCHIHHVVRYYTDAAWPGPIWGCVPGKDYTDNQLNNVLDNIKQATIVGFEFQENRNENI
;
A
#
# COMPACT_ATOMS: atom_id res chain seq x y z
N MET A 1 44.76 -0.43 -9.83
CA MET A 1 43.67 0.31 -10.48
C MET A 1 42.42 -0.58 -10.42
N CYS A 2 41.67 -0.48 -9.33
CA CYS A 2 40.50 -1.34 -9.08
C CYS A 2 39.24 -0.51 -9.43
N ALA A 3 38.61 -0.87 -10.54
CA ALA A 3 37.36 -0.23 -10.96
C ALA A 3 36.23 -0.73 -10.06
N ILE A 4 35.64 0.17 -9.28
CA ILE A 4 34.42 -0.08 -8.52
C ILE A 4 33.28 -0.10 -9.56
N ILE A 5 32.76 -1.29 -9.84
CA ILE A 5 31.50 -1.46 -10.57
C ILE A 5 30.41 -1.03 -9.61
N VAL A 6 29.99 0.22 -9.71
CA VAL A 6 28.79 0.72 -9.01
C VAL A 6 27.59 0.14 -9.76
N ASP A 7 26.88 -0.75 -9.09
CA ASP A 7 25.70 -1.44 -9.56
C ASP A 7 24.68 -0.43 -10.12
N SER A 8 24.42 -0.50 -11.41
CA SER A 8 23.52 0.41 -12.14
C SER A 8 22.04 0.23 -11.75
N VAL A 9 21.73 -0.79 -10.99
CA VAL A 9 20.36 -1.13 -10.56
C VAL A 9 19.87 -0.17 -9.48
N SER A 10 20.75 0.30 -8.57
CA SER A 10 20.34 1.18 -7.46
C SER A 10 19.97 2.61 -7.87
N ARG A 11 20.38 3.08 -9.07
CA ARG A 11 20.06 4.43 -9.58
C ARG A 11 18.68 4.54 -10.24
N PHE A 12 18.11 3.44 -10.69
CA PHE A 12 16.78 3.44 -11.34
C PHE A 12 15.62 3.54 -10.33
N TRP A 13 15.83 3.16 -9.09
CA TRP A 13 14.80 3.09 -8.06
C TRP A 13 14.42 4.46 -7.45
N PHE A 14 15.35 5.42 -7.45
CA PHE A 14 15.15 6.74 -6.84
C PHE A 14 14.29 7.69 -7.69
N LEU A 15 14.11 7.39 -9.01
CA LEU A 15 13.43 8.29 -9.95
C LEU A 15 11.91 8.06 -10.05
N ARG A 16 11.38 6.97 -9.47
CA ARG A 16 9.95 6.62 -9.63
C ARG A 16 9.05 6.89 -8.42
N MET A 17 9.60 7.21 -7.26
CA MET A 17 8.77 7.61 -6.10
C MET A 17 8.10 8.96 -6.29
N SER A 18 8.44 9.71 -7.34
CA SER A 18 7.80 10.96 -7.71
C SER A 18 6.44 10.79 -8.40
N ASP A 19 6.10 9.57 -8.80
CA ASP A 19 4.88 9.27 -9.58
C ASP A 19 3.65 9.00 -8.69
N ILE A 20 3.82 8.90 -7.36
CA ILE A 20 2.68 8.76 -6.44
C ILE A 20 2.12 10.15 -6.14
N HIS A 21 0.79 10.29 -6.28
CA HIS A 21 0.09 11.56 -6.05
C HIS A 21 0.44 12.14 -4.67
N PRO A 22 0.75 13.47 -4.58
CA PRO A 22 1.18 14.11 -3.32
C PRO A 22 0.23 13.88 -2.14
N GLN A 23 -1.08 13.82 -2.39
CA GLN A 23 -2.06 13.55 -1.33
C GLN A 23 -1.90 12.13 -0.75
N LEU A 24 -1.62 11.11 -1.60
CA LEU A 24 -1.35 9.76 -1.10
C LEU A 24 -0.06 9.69 -0.28
N LEU A 25 0.98 10.44 -0.68
CA LEU A 25 2.22 10.55 0.11
C LEU A 25 2.01 11.25 1.45
N ASN A 26 1.10 12.24 1.50
CA ASN A 26 0.75 12.92 2.75
C ASN A 26 -0.04 12.00 3.70
N ASP A 27 -1.01 11.28 3.16
CA ASP A 27 -1.95 10.49 3.96
C ASP A 27 -1.42 9.08 4.31
N CYS A 28 -0.35 8.63 3.63
CA CYS A 28 0.15 7.27 3.73
C CYS A 28 1.66 7.20 4.00
N LEU A 29 2.12 6.03 4.43
CA LEU A 29 3.52 5.62 4.43
C LEU A 29 3.74 4.66 3.25
N VAL A 30 4.78 4.90 2.45
CA VAL A 30 5.20 3.93 1.42
C VAL A 30 5.96 2.81 2.09
N LEU A 31 5.51 1.57 1.92
CA LEU A 31 6.07 0.39 2.59
C LEU A 31 6.96 -0.46 1.68
N GLY A 32 6.78 -0.34 0.36
CA GLY A 32 7.51 -1.15 -0.60
C GLY A 32 6.76 -1.28 -1.91
N ARG A 33 7.12 -2.30 -2.69
CA ARG A 33 6.50 -2.50 -4.00
C ARG A 33 6.37 -3.97 -4.38
N PHE A 34 5.39 -4.20 -5.21
CA PHE A 34 5.20 -5.38 -6.06
C PHE A 34 5.73 -5.11 -7.48
N PRO A 35 5.72 -6.08 -8.40
CA PRO A 35 6.09 -5.86 -9.80
C PRO A 35 5.33 -4.74 -10.51
N LEU A 36 4.05 -4.54 -10.16
CA LEU A 36 3.23 -3.46 -10.71
C LEU A 36 2.96 -2.34 -9.71
N CYS A 37 2.62 -2.66 -8.46
CA CYS A 37 2.07 -1.68 -7.53
C CYS A 37 3.04 -1.26 -6.43
N HIS A 38 2.99 0.00 -6.06
CA HIS A 38 3.48 0.44 -4.75
C HIS A 38 2.50 0.00 -3.66
N LEU A 39 3.03 -0.40 -2.49
CA LEU A 39 2.25 -0.70 -1.30
C LEU A 39 2.38 0.45 -0.30
N LEU A 40 1.25 1.01 0.10
CA LEU A 40 1.15 2.09 1.07
C LEU A 40 0.35 1.64 2.29
N LEU A 41 0.65 2.23 3.45
CA LEU A 41 -0.13 2.13 4.69
C LEU A 41 -0.81 3.47 4.96
N MET A 42 -2.14 3.49 5.07
CA MET A 42 -2.90 4.67 5.48
C MET A 42 -2.55 5.05 6.92
N ARG A 43 -2.38 6.36 7.20
CA ARG A 43 -2.10 6.90 8.54
C ARG A 43 -3.35 6.98 9.42
N ASP A 44 -4.16 5.92 9.40
CA ASP A 44 -5.37 5.80 10.23
C ASP A 44 -5.35 4.47 11.00
N ALA A 45 -5.10 4.55 12.29
CA ALA A 45 -4.99 3.40 13.19
C ALA A 45 -6.33 2.75 13.56
N ASN A 46 -7.47 3.26 13.05
CA ASN A 46 -8.77 2.61 13.28
C ASN A 46 -8.86 1.24 12.61
N TYR A 47 -8.10 1.03 11.52
CA TYR A 47 -8.12 -0.20 10.72
C TYR A 47 -6.71 -0.52 10.21
N PRO A 48 -6.31 -1.80 10.04
CA PRO A 48 -5.20 -2.14 9.15
C PRO A 48 -5.63 -1.83 7.70
N TRP A 49 -5.19 -0.69 7.17
CA TRP A 49 -5.65 -0.12 5.91
C TRP A 49 -4.47 0.12 4.97
N PHE A 50 -4.41 -0.68 3.92
CA PHE A 50 -3.35 -0.66 2.93
C PHE A 50 -3.87 -0.25 1.56
N ILE A 51 -2.98 0.30 0.73
CA ILE A 51 -3.34 0.79 -0.59
C ILE A 51 -2.32 0.28 -1.61
N LEU A 52 -2.79 -0.29 -2.71
CA LEU A 52 -1.98 -0.58 -3.90
C LEU A 52 -2.14 0.55 -4.91
N VAL A 53 -1.03 1.09 -5.39
CA VAL A 53 -0.98 2.12 -6.43
C VAL A 53 -0.21 1.55 -7.63
N PRO A 54 -0.86 1.25 -8.77
CA PRO A 54 -0.17 0.81 -9.97
C PRO A 54 0.85 1.86 -10.44
N ASP A 55 2.09 1.44 -10.70
CA ASP A 55 3.18 2.28 -11.23
C ASP A 55 2.98 2.50 -12.74
N ARG A 56 1.92 3.27 -13.08
CA ARG A 56 1.56 3.64 -14.45
C ARG A 56 1.12 5.09 -14.50
N ASP A 57 1.68 5.82 -15.47
CA ASP A 57 1.35 7.23 -15.68
C ASP A 57 -0.06 7.39 -16.26
N ASP A 58 -0.74 8.47 -15.88
CA ASP A 58 -2.03 8.91 -16.43
C ASP A 58 -3.16 7.87 -16.35
N VAL A 59 -3.11 6.97 -15.36
CA VAL A 59 -4.16 5.98 -15.10
C VAL A 59 -4.98 6.40 -13.90
N SER A 60 -6.29 6.58 -14.09
CA SER A 60 -7.25 6.88 -13.03
C SER A 60 -8.18 5.70 -12.72
N GLU A 61 -8.36 4.79 -13.69
CA GLU A 61 -9.30 3.69 -13.57
C GLU A 61 -8.66 2.36 -13.97
N ILE A 62 -9.09 1.27 -13.32
CA ILE A 62 -8.55 -0.08 -13.59
C ILE A 62 -8.67 -0.47 -15.07
N TYR A 63 -9.79 -0.10 -15.74
CA TYR A 63 -10.02 -0.46 -17.15
C TYR A 63 -9.07 0.25 -18.14
N GLN A 64 -8.35 1.28 -17.70
CA GLN A 64 -7.34 1.98 -18.50
C GLN A 64 -5.98 1.27 -18.51
N LEU A 65 -5.74 0.39 -17.54
CA LEU A 65 -4.57 -0.48 -17.52
C LEU A 65 -4.60 -1.46 -18.70
N SER A 66 -3.43 -1.87 -19.19
CA SER A 66 -3.34 -2.99 -20.13
C SER A 66 -3.95 -4.27 -19.52
N GLU A 67 -4.39 -5.21 -20.36
CA GLU A 67 -4.93 -6.49 -19.88
C GLU A 67 -3.92 -7.23 -18.96
N ALA A 68 -2.64 -7.21 -19.31
CA ALA A 68 -1.58 -7.80 -18.52
C ALA A 68 -1.44 -7.12 -17.14
N ASP A 69 -1.54 -5.79 -17.09
CA ASP A 69 -1.47 -5.05 -15.82
C ASP A 69 -2.74 -5.25 -14.98
N GLN A 70 -3.93 -5.36 -15.59
CA GLN A 70 -5.15 -5.70 -14.87
C GLN A 70 -5.05 -7.08 -14.21
N GLN A 71 -4.51 -8.07 -14.92
CA GLN A 71 -4.25 -9.41 -14.37
C GLN A 71 -3.22 -9.37 -13.26
N GLN A 72 -2.14 -8.60 -13.44
CA GLN A 72 -1.09 -8.43 -12.42
C GLN A 72 -1.63 -7.73 -11.17
N LEU A 73 -2.41 -6.65 -11.32
CA LEU A 73 -3.08 -5.96 -10.21
C LEU A 73 -3.98 -6.91 -9.41
N SER A 74 -4.80 -7.71 -10.11
CA SER A 74 -5.67 -8.70 -9.47
C SER A 74 -4.87 -9.73 -8.66
N ARG A 75 -3.73 -10.18 -9.20
CA ARG A 75 -2.82 -11.11 -8.51
C ARG A 75 -2.20 -10.48 -7.27
N GLU A 76 -1.64 -9.27 -7.37
CA GLU A 76 -1.01 -8.56 -6.25
C GLU A 76 -2.04 -8.26 -5.15
N SER A 77 -3.23 -7.80 -5.53
CA SER A 77 -4.34 -7.55 -4.62
C SER A 77 -4.75 -8.82 -3.85
N SER A 78 -4.84 -9.96 -4.52
CA SER A 78 -5.21 -11.23 -3.90
C SER A 78 -4.14 -11.75 -2.93
N LEU A 79 -2.86 -11.66 -3.31
CA LEU A 79 -1.73 -12.05 -2.46
C LEU A 79 -1.64 -11.17 -1.21
N LEU A 80 -1.80 -9.85 -1.38
CA LEU A 80 -1.83 -8.90 -0.27
C LEU A 80 -3.00 -9.19 0.67
N ALA A 81 -4.21 -9.35 0.13
CA ALA A 81 -5.40 -9.62 0.92
C ALA A 81 -5.27 -10.89 1.77
N GLU A 82 -4.76 -11.99 1.20
CA GLU A 82 -4.52 -13.24 1.93
C GLU A 82 -3.51 -13.04 3.06
N PHE A 83 -2.40 -12.36 2.79
CA PHE A 83 -1.40 -12.04 3.78
C PHE A 83 -1.97 -11.19 4.92
N LEU A 84 -2.67 -10.10 4.60
CA LEU A 84 -3.24 -9.20 5.60
C LEU A 84 -4.26 -9.89 6.50
N MET A 85 -5.14 -10.72 5.92
CA MET A 85 -6.13 -11.46 6.69
C MET A 85 -5.50 -12.43 7.69
N LYS A 86 -4.42 -13.12 7.28
CA LYS A 86 -3.67 -14.03 8.15
C LYS A 86 -2.93 -13.28 9.26
N THR A 87 -2.26 -12.18 8.89
CA THR A 87 -1.39 -11.42 9.80
C THR A 87 -2.18 -10.65 10.85
N PHE A 88 -3.28 -10.01 10.43
CA PHE A 88 -4.08 -9.18 11.32
C PHE A 88 -5.31 -9.89 11.90
N HIS A 89 -5.49 -11.19 11.59
CA HIS A 89 -6.60 -12.02 12.11
C HIS A 89 -7.98 -11.37 11.90
N GLY A 90 -8.19 -10.78 10.69
CA GLY A 90 -9.43 -10.09 10.37
C GLY A 90 -10.61 -11.03 10.12
N ASP A 91 -11.82 -10.51 10.32
CA ASP A 91 -13.07 -11.23 10.02
C ASP A 91 -13.45 -11.11 8.55
N LYS A 92 -13.11 -9.97 7.91
CA LYS A 92 -13.44 -9.70 6.50
C LYS A 92 -12.40 -8.78 5.85
N MET A 93 -12.13 -9.01 4.57
CA MET A 93 -11.39 -8.08 3.72
C MET A 93 -12.37 -7.24 2.90
N ASN A 94 -12.21 -5.90 2.97
CA ASN A 94 -12.86 -5.01 2.02
C ASN A 94 -11.83 -4.47 1.03
N ILE A 95 -12.09 -4.65 -0.26
CA ILE A 95 -11.26 -4.14 -1.36
C ILE A 95 -12.12 -3.16 -2.14
N ALA A 96 -11.60 -1.95 -2.40
CA ALA A 96 -12.32 -0.91 -3.10
C ALA A 96 -11.39 -0.03 -3.94
N ALA A 97 -11.80 0.32 -5.15
CA ALA A 97 -11.27 1.42 -5.93
C ALA A 97 -12.16 2.65 -5.67
N LEU A 98 -11.69 3.61 -4.88
CA LEU A 98 -12.42 4.81 -4.50
C LEU A 98 -11.52 6.03 -4.68
N GLY A 99 -11.49 6.59 -5.89
CA GLY A 99 -10.61 7.68 -6.30
C GLY A 99 -11.30 9.04 -6.43
N ASN A 100 -12.36 9.34 -5.65
CA ASN A 100 -13.15 10.58 -5.81
C ASN A 100 -12.35 11.85 -5.46
N ILE A 101 -11.35 11.76 -4.57
CA ILE A 101 -10.51 12.89 -4.15
C ILE A 101 -9.18 12.86 -4.90
N VAL A 102 -8.54 11.68 -4.93
CA VAL A 102 -7.28 11.46 -5.64
C VAL A 102 -7.58 10.69 -6.92
N PRO A 103 -7.39 11.29 -8.11
CA PRO A 103 -7.75 10.65 -9.37
C PRO A 103 -6.80 9.52 -9.78
N GLN A 104 -5.54 9.49 -9.29
CA GLN A 104 -4.62 8.39 -9.58
C GLN A 104 -5.24 7.05 -9.15
N CYS A 105 -5.20 6.06 -10.03
CA CYS A 105 -5.72 4.71 -9.75
C CYS A 105 -5.07 4.12 -8.51
N HIS A 106 -5.89 3.80 -7.50
CA HIS A 106 -5.43 3.17 -6.28
C HIS A 106 -6.51 2.26 -5.69
N ILE A 107 -6.08 1.17 -5.08
CA ILE A 107 -6.96 0.11 -4.59
C ILE A 107 -6.76 -0.07 -3.09
N HIS A 108 -7.81 0.23 -2.33
CA HIS A 108 -7.82 0.06 -0.89
C HIS A 108 -8.01 -1.40 -0.49
N HIS A 109 -7.29 -1.81 0.56
CA HIS A 109 -7.40 -3.11 1.22
C HIS A 109 -7.57 -2.86 2.71
N VAL A 110 -8.75 -3.10 3.24
CA VAL A 110 -9.10 -2.82 4.65
C VAL A 110 -9.43 -4.12 5.36
N VAL A 111 -8.65 -4.43 6.40
CA VAL A 111 -8.98 -5.56 7.29
C VAL A 111 -10.08 -5.12 8.23
N ARG A 112 -11.19 -5.83 8.19
CA ARG A 112 -12.39 -5.51 8.96
C ARG A 112 -12.60 -6.51 10.10
N TYR A 113 -13.20 -6.01 11.17
CA TYR A 113 -13.58 -6.80 12.33
C TYR A 113 -15.06 -6.62 12.62
N TYR A 114 -15.75 -7.66 13.06
CA TYR A 114 -17.16 -7.57 13.48
C TYR A 114 -17.40 -6.52 14.57
N THR A 115 -16.34 -6.14 15.28
CA THR A 115 -16.35 -5.16 16.37
C THR A 115 -15.88 -3.78 15.97
N ASP A 116 -15.49 -3.56 14.68
CA ASP A 116 -15.01 -2.24 14.25
C ASP A 116 -16.16 -1.21 14.22
N ALA A 117 -15.78 0.07 14.33
CA ALA A 117 -16.74 1.16 14.51
C ALA A 117 -17.69 1.36 13.29
N ALA A 118 -17.31 0.88 12.10
CA ALA A 118 -18.10 1.03 10.88
C ALA A 118 -18.91 -0.24 10.55
N TRP A 119 -18.69 -1.37 11.26
CA TRP A 119 -19.33 -2.63 10.89
C TRP A 119 -20.88 -2.53 10.96
N PRO A 120 -21.62 -3.10 9.97
CA PRO A 120 -21.19 -3.76 8.72
C PRO A 120 -21.01 -2.81 7.54
N GLY A 121 -21.14 -1.51 7.75
CA GLY A 121 -21.04 -0.48 6.71
C GLY A 121 -19.60 -0.27 6.22
N PRO A 122 -19.42 0.54 5.16
CA PRO A 122 -18.10 0.95 4.69
C PRO A 122 -17.44 1.90 5.70
N ILE A 123 -16.09 1.96 5.68
CA ILE A 123 -15.35 2.76 6.65
C ILE A 123 -15.30 4.26 6.33
N TRP A 124 -15.37 4.63 5.04
CA TRP A 124 -15.19 6.01 4.57
C TRP A 124 -16.23 6.95 5.17
N GLY A 125 -15.76 7.96 5.92
CA GLY A 125 -16.60 8.97 6.57
C GLY A 125 -17.37 8.46 7.80
N CYS A 126 -17.13 7.25 8.28
CA CYS A 126 -17.84 6.69 9.42
C CYS A 126 -17.33 7.27 10.76
N VAL A 127 -16.01 7.30 10.94
CA VAL A 127 -15.37 7.84 12.15
C VAL A 127 -14.19 8.74 11.76
N PRO A 128 -13.81 9.72 12.62
CA PRO A 128 -12.59 10.49 12.41
C PRO A 128 -11.35 9.58 12.35
N GLY A 129 -10.39 9.93 11.50
CA GLY A 129 -9.09 9.25 11.46
C GLY A 129 -8.37 9.33 12.82
N LYS A 130 -7.56 8.32 13.11
CA LYS A 130 -6.82 8.20 14.35
C LYS A 130 -5.34 7.95 14.05
N ASP A 131 -4.45 8.75 14.63
CA ASP A 131 -3.02 8.56 14.49
C ASP A 131 -2.55 7.25 15.14
N TYR A 132 -1.56 6.61 14.51
CA TYR A 132 -0.83 5.51 15.13
C TYR A 132 0.00 6.01 16.31
N THR A 133 0.01 5.26 17.41
CA THR A 133 1.10 5.37 18.38
C THR A 133 2.35 4.71 17.79
N ASP A 134 3.56 5.09 18.27
CA ASP A 134 4.83 4.51 17.80
C ASP A 134 4.82 2.97 17.90
N ASN A 135 4.30 2.42 19.01
CA ASN A 135 4.23 0.98 19.20
C ASN A 135 3.29 0.30 18.19
N GLN A 136 2.14 0.90 17.90
CA GLN A 136 1.20 0.36 16.91
C GLN A 136 1.82 0.39 15.52
N LEU A 137 2.44 1.51 15.15
CA LEU A 137 3.07 1.65 13.85
C LEU A 137 4.22 0.64 13.68
N ASN A 138 5.11 0.54 14.68
CA ASN A 138 6.22 -0.40 14.66
C ASN A 138 5.72 -1.86 14.52
N ASN A 139 4.67 -2.24 15.22
CA ASN A 139 4.08 -3.58 15.08
C ASN A 139 3.57 -3.85 13.66
N VAL A 140 2.91 -2.88 13.03
CA VAL A 140 2.47 -3.02 11.63
C VAL A 140 3.67 -3.15 10.70
N LEU A 141 4.66 -2.27 10.85
CA LEU A 141 5.87 -2.27 10.02
C LEU A 141 6.66 -3.57 10.16
N ASP A 142 6.82 -4.09 11.36
CA ASP A 142 7.54 -5.34 11.61
C ASP A 142 6.85 -6.55 10.96
N ASN A 143 5.51 -6.58 10.99
CA ASN A 143 4.74 -7.60 10.28
C ASN A 143 4.96 -7.52 8.76
N ILE A 144 5.00 -6.31 8.19
CA ILE A 144 5.22 -6.14 6.74
C ILE A 144 6.69 -6.42 6.36
N LYS A 145 7.67 -6.02 7.18
CA LYS A 145 9.09 -6.34 6.97
C LYS A 145 9.37 -7.84 6.91
N GLN A 146 8.65 -8.62 7.72
CA GLN A 146 8.78 -10.09 7.78
C GLN A 146 7.91 -10.80 6.73
N ALA A 147 7.15 -10.03 5.93
CA ALA A 147 6.23 -10.58 4.95
C ALA A 147 6.96 -11.39 3.87
N THR A 148 6.56 -12.63 3.68
CA THR A 148 6.98 -13.47 2.56
C THR A 148 5.90 -13.51 1.48
N ILE A 149 5.54 -12.34 0.94
CA ILE A 149 4.56 -12.25 -0.15
C ILE A 149 5.33 -12.36 -1.47
N VAL A 150 4.87 -13.25 -2.35
CA VAL A 150 5.51 -13.46 -3.66
C VAL A 150 5.55 -12.14 -4.46
N GLY A 151 6.75 -11.71 -4.82
CA GLY A 151 6.99 -10.49 -5.60
C GLY A 151 6.97 -9.20 -4.80
N PHE A 152 6.72 -9.23 -3.50
CA PHE A 152 6.81 -8.02 -2.66
C PHE A 152 8.23 -7.78 -2.18
N GLU A 153 8.67 -6.54 -2.29
CA GLU A 153 9.94 -6.04 -1.77
C GLU A 153 9.66 -4.88 -0.79
N PHE A 154 10.00 -5.09 0.48
CA PHE A 154 9.91 -4.04 1.49
C PHE A 154 10.95 -2.95 1.23
N GLN A 155 10.54 -1.69 1.37
CA GLN A 155 11.44 -0.53 1.28
C GLN A 155 11.48 0.17 2.64
N GLU A 156 12.68 0.25 3.22
CA GLU A 156 12.87 1.03 4.42
C GLU A 156 12.83 2.52 4.05
N ASN A 157 11.77 3.23 4.44
CA ASN A 157 11.69 4.69 4.28
C ASN A 157 12.81 5.33 5.10
N ARG A 158 13.88 5.76 4.46
CA ARG A 158 14.88 6.67 5.04
C ARG A 158 14.38 8.12 5.01
N ASN A 159 13.16 8.38 5.40
CA ASN A 159 12.76 9.74 5.75
C ASN A 159 13.01 9.93 7.25
N GLU A 160 14.30 10.01 7.62
CA GLU A 160 14.74 10.74 8.79
C GLU A 160 14.42 12.21 8.54
N ASN A 161 13.26 12.66 9.01
CA ASN A 161 12.99 14.04 9.44
C ASN A 161 11.52 14.11 9.86
N ILE A 162 11.28 13.77 11.12
CA ILE A 162 10.13 14.27 11.90
C ILE A 162 10.66 15.36 12.82
#